data_91a0b3c913b0350d0cfdbf84e2bcb110
#
_entry.id   91a0b3c913b0350d0cfdbf84e2bcb110
#
_cell.length_a   1.000
_cell.length_b   1.000
_cell.length_c   1.000
_cell.angle_alpha   90.00
_cell.angle_beta   90.00
_cell.angle_gamma   90.00
#
_symmetry.space_group_name_H-M   'P 1'
#
loop_
_entity.id
_entity.type
_entity.pdbx_description
1 polymer ?
#
loop_
_entity_poly.entity_id
_entity_poly.type
_entity_poly.pdbx_seq_one_letter_code
_entity_poly.pdbx_strand_id
1 'polypeptide(L)'
;MKFKLLLFILGQKLKKAAKKSDSFRKFIKGKNVRIVMKTAAGQGKAFIIKDGSVTTLSKDLTRADAALVWCDGNTAFSVLSSGDDEAIIAALTEKKLQSEGNYKDFIWFLTALGKLSPQQS
;
A
#
# COMPACT_ATOMS: atom_id res chain seq x y z
N MET A 1 -15.34 -1.22 7.78
CA MET A 1 -15.87 -0.19 6.91
C MET A 1 -14.83 0.81 6.49
N LYS A 2 -14.22 1.49 7.42
CA LYS A 2 -13.19 2.48 7.08
C LYS A 2 -12.03 1.87 6.31
N PHE A 3 -11.64 0.66 6.67
CA PHE A 3 -10.50 0.01 6.02
C PHE A 3 -10.77 -0.28 4.54
N LYS A 4 -11.95 -0.76 4.21
CA LYS A 4 -12.30 -1.03 2.81
C LYS A 4 -12.32 0.26 2.00
N LEU A 5 -12.87 1.33 2.58
CA LEU A 5 -12.87 2.63 1.92
C LEU A 5 -11.45 3.13 1.72
N LEU A 6 -10.60 2.98 2.73
CA LEU A 6 -9.20 3.37 2.64
C LEU A 6 -8.50 2.65 1.49
N LEU A 7 -8.70 1.33 1.38
CA LEU A 7 -8.08 0.55 0.32
C LEU A 7 -8.57 0.97 -1.06
N PHE A 8 -9.85 1.27 -1.16
CA PHE A 8 -10.40 1.77 -2.42
C PHE A 8 -9.75 3.11 -2.80
N ILE A 9 -9.66 4.03 -1.85
CA ILE A 9 -9.07 5.34 -2.09
C ILE A 9 -7.59 5.20 -2.47
N LEU A 10 -6.85 4.33 -1.78
CA LEU A 10 -5.45 4.10 -2.11
C LEU A 10 -5.30 3.56 -3.52
N GLY A 11 -6.16 2.62 -3.89
CA GLY A 11 -6.14 2.07 -5.24
C GLY A 11 -6.38 3.15 -6.29
N GLN A 12 -7.34 4.04 -6.04
CA GLN A 12 -7.62 5.12 -6.97
C GLN A 12 -6.44 6.10 -7.06
N LYS A 13 -5.84 6.43 -5.93
CA LYS A 13 -4.68 7.33 -5.91
C LYS A 13 -3.49 6.73 -6.66
N LEU A 14 -3.23 5.45 -6.46
CA LEU A 14 -2.13 4.78 -7.15
C LEU A 14 -2.37 4.74 -8.66
N LYS A 15 -3.60 4.42 -9.08
CA LYS A 15 -3.95 4.39 -10.50
C LYS A 15 -3.82 5.78 -11.12
N LYS A 16 -4.28 6.79 -10.40
CA LYS A 16 -4.21 8.17 -10.90
C LYS A 16 -2.76 8.63 -11.01
N ALA A 17 -1.95 8.34 -10.00
CA ALA A 17 -0.54 8.71 -10.03
C ALA A 17 0.17 8.04 -11.20
N ALA A 18 -0.14 6.76 -11.45
CA ALA A 18 0.46 6.04 -12.58
C ALA A 18 0.08 6.65 -13.92
N LYS A 19 -1.06 7.30 -14.01
CA LYS A 19 -1.50 7.94 -15.26
C LYS A 19 -1.02 9.37 -15.39
N LYS A 20 -0.98 10.12 -14.31
CA LYS A 20 -0.77 11.56 -14.37
C LYS A 20 0.55 12.09 -13.85
N SER A 21 1.20 11.34 -12.98
CA SER A 21 2.46 11.80 -12.42
C SER A 21 3.65 11.18 -13.13
N ASP A 22 4.43 12.00 -13.83
CA ASP A 22 5.63 11.50 -14.51
C ASP A 22 6.63 10.90 -13.53
N SER A 23 6.80 11.54 -12.38
CA SER A 23 7.76 11.03 -11.40
C SER A 23 7.30 9.69 -10.84
N PHE A 24 6.00 9.51 -10.62
CA PHE A 24 5.50 8.23 -10.11
C PHE A 24 5.63 7.16 -11.19
N ARG A 25 5.34 7.48 -12.45
CA ARG A 25 5.52 6.52 -13.55
C ARG A 25 6.97 6.06 -13.66
N LYS A 26 7.91 6.98 -13.50
CA LYS A 26 9.32 6.61 -13.53
C LYS A 26 9.67 5.71 -12.35
N PHE A 27 9.08 5.99 -11.19
CA PHE A 27 9.33 5.18 -9.99
C PHE A 27 8.88 3.74 -10.17
N ILE A 28 7.70 3.53 -10.78
CA ILE A 28 7.17 2.18 -10.94
C ILE A 28 7.57 1.50 -12.25
N LYS A 29 8.24 2.22 -13.13
CA LYS A 29 8.63 1.67 -14.43
C LYS A 29 9.51 0.43 -14.24
N GLY A 30 9.14 -0.64 -14.93
CA GLY A 30 9.90 -1.88 -14.85
C GLY A 30 9.62 -2.71 -13.60
N LYS A 31 8.78 -2.22 -12.69
CA LYS A 31 8.45 -2.97 -11.49
C LYS A 31 7.26 -3.88 -11.77
N ASN A 32 7.41 -5.15 -11.44
CA ASN A 32 6.33 -6.11 -11.55
C ASN A 32 6.19 -6.79 -10.20
N VAL A 33 5.16 -6.41 -9.46
CA VAL A 33 5.01 -6.88 -8.08
C VAL A 33 3.53 -6.96 -7.70
N ARG A 34 3.22 -7.93 -6.86
CA ARG A 34 1.89 -8.09 -6.29
C ARG A 34 2.01 -7.87 -4.78
N ILE A 35 1.39 -6.80 -4.31
CA ILE A 35 1.43 -6.44 -2.88
C ILE A 35 0.03 -6.55 -2.31
N VAL A 36 -0.10 -7.22 -1.18
CA VAL A 36 -1.39 -7.32 -0.50
C VAL A 36 -1.34 -6.45 0.74
N MET A 37 -2.36 -5.64 0.95
CA MET A 37 -2.53 -4.92 2.21
C MET A 37 -3.76 -5.51 2.88
N LYS A 38 -3.58 -6.02 4.09
CA LYS A 38 -4.66 -6.71 4.80
C LYS A 38 -4.56 -6.50 6.30
N THR A 39 -5.63 -6.87 7.00
CA THR A 39 -5.61 -6.91 8.47
C THR A 39 -5.32 -8.33 8.92
N ALA A 40 -5.02 -8.47 10.21
CA ALA A 40 -4.80 -9.79 10.79
C ALA A 40 -6.03 -10.70 10.63
N ALA A 41 -7.21 -10.12 10.52
CA ALA A 41 -8.44 -10.89 10.29
C ALA A 41 -8.61 -11.35 8.84
N GLY A 42 -7.74 -10.91 7.94
CA GLY A 42 -7.77 -11.36 6.55
C GLY A 42 -8.47 -10.46 5.55
N GLN A 43 -9.06 -9.36 6.00
CA GLN A 43 -9.67 -8.41 5.09
C GLN A 43 -8.58 -7.62 4.36
N GLY A 44 -8.70 -7.45 3.07
CA GLY A 44 -7.66 -6.72 2.36
C GLY A 44 -7.89 -6.58 0.88
N LYS A 45 -6.86 -6.13 0.19
CA LYS A 45 -6.88 -5.94 -1.25
C LYS A 45 -5.47 -6.15 -1.80
N ALA A 46 -5.39 -6.72 -2.98
CA ALA A 46 -4.13 -6.88 -3.68
C ALA A 46 -3.94 -5.72 -4.64
N PHE A 47 -2.73 -5.18 -4.66
CA PHE A 47 -2.32 -4.13 -5.58
C PHE A 47 -1.27 -4.72 -6.50
N ILE A 48 -1.58 -4.78 -7.78
CA ILE A 48 -0.69 -5.40 -8.77
C ILE A 48 -0.09 -4.30 -9.63
N ILE A 49 1.22 -4.14 -9.53
CA ILE A 49 1.94 -3.14 -10.32
C ILE A 49 2.65 -3.90 -11.43
N LYS A 50 2.34 -3.57 -12.67
CA LYS A 50 2.93 -4.23 -13.81
C LYS A 50 2.98 -3.29 -15.01
N ASP A 51 4.16 -3.17 -15.60
CA ASP A 51 4.36 -2.37 -16.81
C ASP A 51 3.82 -0.94 -16.69
N GLY A 52 4.04 -0.33 -15.54
CA GLY A 52 3.60 1.06 -15.31
C GLY A 52 2.13 1.22 -15.01
N SER A 53 1.40 0.12 -14.82
CA SER A 53 -0.02 0.17 -14.48
C SER A 53 -0.26 -0.38 -13.10
N VAL A 54 -1.36 0.04 -12.50
CA VAL A 54 -1.81 -0.46 -11.20
C VAL A 54 -3.19 -1.08 -11.35
N THR A 55 -3.32 -2.32 -10.90
CA THR A 55 -4.60 -3.03 -10.89
C THR A 55 -4.87 -3.49 -9.46
N THR A 56 -6.13 -3.57 -9.06
CA THR A 56 -6.49 -4.02 -7.72
C THR A 56 -7.44 -5.20 -7.78
N LEU A 57 -7.32 -6.12 -6.80
CA LEU A 57 -8.19 -7.26 -6.67
C LEU A 57 -8.57 -7.43 -5.21
N SER A 58 -9.80 -7.89 -4.96
CA SER A 58 -10.28 -8.11 -3.60
C SER A 58 -10.29 -9.59 -3.21
N LYS A 59 -9.69 -10.43 -4.04
CA LYS A 59 -9.63 -11.87 -3.79
C LYS A 59 -8.22 -12.39 -4.05
N ASP A 60 -7.99 -13.66 -3.73
CA ASP A 60 -6.69 -14.32 -3.90
C ASP A 60 -5.61 -13.59 -3.11
N LEU A 61 -5.95 -13.21 -1.87
CA LEU A 61 -5.06 -12.39 -1.06
C LEU A 61 -3.91 -13.17 -0.43
N THR A 62 -3.89 -14.48 -0.61
CA THR A 62 -2.80 -15.29 -0.09
C THR A 62 -1.60 -15.33 -1.03
N ARG A 63 -1.79 -14.85 -2.27
CA ARG A 63 -0.71 -14.83 -3.26
C ARG A 63 -0.17 -13.43 -3.36
N ALA A 64 1.03 -13.23 -2.88
CA ALA A 64 1.65 -11.92 -2.93
C ALA A 64 3.16 -12.05 -2.87
N ASP A 65 3.86 -11.11 -3.50
CA ASP A 65 5.30 -11.02 -3.35
C ASP A 65 5.63 -10.49 -1.97
N ALA A 66 4.81 -9.57 -1.48
CA ALA A 66 4.92 -9.06 -0.12
C ALA A 66 3.54 -8.63 0.36
N ALA A 67 3.38 -8.55 1.67
CA ALA A 67 2.12 -8.10 2.25
C ALA A 67 2.39 -7.16 3.42
N LEU A 68 1.48 -6.19 3.58
CA LEU A 68 1.43 -5.32 4.73
C LEU A 68 0.27 -5.81 5.58
N VAL A 69 0.57 -6.26 6.79
CA VAL A 69 -0.44 -6.82 7.69
C VAL A 69 -0.64 -5.87 8.85
N TRP A 70 -1.83 -5.29 8.93
CA TRP A 70 -2.19 -4.37 10.01
C TRP A 70 -2.92 -5.13 11.11
N CYS A 71 -2.71 -4.71 12.35
CA CYS A 71 -3.39 -5.37 13.48
C CYS A 71 -4.91 -5.23 13.37
N ASP A 72 -5.38 -4.10 12.85
CA ASP A 72 -6.79 -3.89 12.57
C ASP A 72 -6.98 -2.75 11.57
N GLY A 73 -8.18 -2.62 11.05
CA GLY A 73 -8.48 -1.62 10.03
C GLY A 73 -8.46 -0.19 10.55
N ASN A 74 -8.85 0.01 11.80
CA ASN A 74 -8.84 1.37 12.37
C ASN A 74 -7.43 1.91 12.49
N THR A 75 -6.48 1.07 12.90
CA THR A 75 -5.08 1.46 12.99
C THR A 75 -4.53 1.80 11.61
N ALA A 76 -4.83 0.97 10.61
CA ALA A 76 -4.39 1.22 9.24
C ALA A 76 -4.93 2.55 8.75
N PHE A 77 -6.21 2.80 8.97
CA PHE A 77 -6.84 4.04 8.54
C PHE A 77 -6.19 5.25 9.19
N SER A 78 -5.98 5.18 10.51
CA SER A 78 -5.39 6.27 11.27
C SER A 78 -3.97 6.60 10.80
N VAL A 79 -3.14 5.57 10.65
CA VAL A 79 -1.75 5.76 10.25
C VAL A 79 -1.64 6.26 8.82
N LEU A 80 -2.34 5.62 7.90
CA LEU A 80 -2.20 5.97 6.48
C LEU A 80 -2.85 7.32 6.15
N SER A 81 -3.93 7.66 6.82
CA SER A 81 -4.58 8.94 6.57
C SER A 81 -3.83 10.12 7.20
N SER A 82 -2.92 9.85 8.12
CA SER A 82 -2.13 10.91 8.74
C SER A 82 -1.13 11.53 7.76
N GLY A 83 -0.69 10.75 6.77
CA GLY A 83 0.34 11.22 5.85
C GLY A 83 1.69 11.41 6.50
N ASP A 84 1.90 10.82 7.68
CA ASP A 84 3.10 11.01 8.47
C ASP A 84 3.97 9.77 8.47
N ASP A 85 5.17 9.87 7.93
CA ASP A 85 6.10 8.75 7.87
C ASP A 85 6.45 8.23 9.26
N GLU A 86 6.50 9.12 10.24
CA GLU A 86 6.80 8.69 11.61
C GLU A 86 5.71 7.80 12.18
N ALA A 87 4.45 8.02 11.76
CA ALA A 87 3.36 7.16 12.20
C ALA A 87 3.54 5.74 11.66
N ILE A 88 4.05 5.60 10.44
CA ILE A 88 4.32 4.29 9.87
C ILE A 88 5.46 3.60 10.63
N ILE A 89 6.52 4.36 10.93
CA ILE A 89 7.65 3.81 11.68
C ILE A 89 7.19 3.37 13.07
N ALA A 90 6.37 4.17 13.73
CA ALA A 90 5.85 3.82 15.04
C ALA A 90 5.00 2.54 14.96
N ALA A 91 4.18 2.42 13.92
CA ALA A 91 3.36 1.22 13.74
C ALA A 91 4.21 -0.04 13.56
N LEU A 92 5.32 0.08 12.82
CA LEU A 92 6.26 -1.03 12.65
C LEU A 92 6.93 -1.39 13.97
N THR A 93 7.38 -0.38 14.71
CA THR A 93 8.06 -0.58 15.99
C THR A 93 7.12 -1.26 17.01
N GLU A 94 5.86 -0.86 17.02
CA GLU A 94 4.88 -1.38 17.95
C GLU A 94 4.21 -2.66 17.44
N LYS A 95 4.64 -3.14 16.29
CA LYS A 95 4.10 -4.34 15.66
C LYS A 95 2.63 -4.25 15.28
N LYS A 96 2.16 -3.04 15.08
CA LYS A 96 0.80 -2.81 14.58
C LYS A 96 0.75 -2.99 13.06
N LEU A 97 1.90 -2.83 12.41
CA LEU A 97 2.09 -3.13 11.00
C LEU A 97 3.24 -4.12 10.90
N GLN A 98 2.99 -5.23 10.21
CA GLN A 98 4.02 -6.25 10.03
C GLN A 98 4.18 -6.58 8.55
N SER A 99 5.37 -7.01 8.17
CA SER A 99 5.64 -7.40 6.80
C SER A 99 5.56 -8.91 6.66
N GLU A 100 5.11 -9.37 5.48
CA GLU A 100 5.18 -10.77 5.07
C GLU A 100 5.80 -10.82 3.70
N GLY A 101 6.51 -11.90 3.40
CA GLY A 101 7.09 -12.09 2.08
C GLY A 101 8.38 -11.30 1.89
N ASN A 102 8.59 -10.81 0.69
CA ASN A 102 9.82 -10.12 0.32
C ASN A 102 9.91 -8.75 0.98
N TYR A 103 10.88 -8.58 1.87
CA TYR A 103 11.00 -7.34 2.63
C TYR A 103 11.33 -6.14 1.74
N LYS A 104 12.11 -6.34 0.69
CA LYS A 104 12.44 -5.24 -0.23
C LYS A 104 11.19 -4.72 -0.93
N ASP A 105 10.30 -5.63 -1.33
CA ASP A 105 9.04 -5.23 -1.95
C ASP A 105 8.12 -4.54 -0.96
N PHE A 106 8.13 -4.99 0.29
CA PHE A 106 7.38 -4.35 1.36
C PHE A 106 7.82 -2.89 1.53
N ILE A 107 9.14 -2.66 1.64
CA ILE A 107 9.67 -1.31 1.79
C ILE A 107 9.41 -0.48 0.53
N TRP A 108 9.55 -1.11 -0.65
CA TRP A 108 9.28 -0.42 -1.91
C TRP A 108 7.84 0.11 -1.93
N PHE A 109 6.89 -0.70 -1.48
CA PHE A 109 5.49 -0.28 -1.48
C PHE A 109 5.23 0.85 -0.49
N LEU A 110 5.86 0.80 0.69
CA LEU A 110 5.75 1.92 1.64
C LEU A 110 6.29 3.20 1.02
N THR A 111 7.39 3.11 0.28
CA THR A 111 7.95 4.26 -0.43
C THR A 111 6.97 4.77 -1.48
N ALA A 112 6.32 3.85 -2.21
CA ALA A 112 5.32 4.23 -3.20
C ALA A 112 4.17 4.98 -2.56
N LEU A 113 3.69 4.52 -1.40
CA LEU A 113 2.61 5.19 -0.69
C LEU A 113 3.04 6.59 -0.25
N GLY A 114 4.29 6.75 0.16
CA GLY A 114 4.81 8.05 0.54
C GLY A 114 4.81 9.05 -0.61
N LYS A 115 4.92 8.56 -1.84
CA LYS A 115 4.89 9.45 -3.01
C LYS A 115 3.49 9.93 -3.35
N LEU A 116 2.47 9.35 -2.74
CA LEU A 116 1.09 9.81 -2.90
C LEU A 116 0.74 10.93 -1.93
N SER A 117 1.59 11.18 -0.95
CA SER A 117 1.32 12.15 0.05
C SER A 117 1.24 13.46 -0.58
N PRO A 118 0.51 14.11 -0.15
CA PRO A 118 0.29 15.20 -0.71
C PRO A 118 1.00 16.20 -0.76
N GLN A 119 1.67 15.89 -0.42
CA GLN A 119 2.28 16.68 -0.57
C GLN A 119 1.92 17.28 -1.46
N GLN A 120 1.54 16.73 -1.86
CA GLN A 120 1.13 17.14 -2.63
C GLN A 120 0.52 18.19 -2.42
N SER A 121 0.60 18.52 -1.76
CA SER A 121 0.14 19.58 -1.59
C SER A 121 0.61 20.46 -1.95
#